data_5d6034f29d916f353108227b365d1a66
#
_entry.id   5d6034f29d916f353108227b365d1a66
#
_cell.length_a   1.000
_cell.length_b   1.000
_cell.length_c   1.000
_cell.angle_alpha   90.00
_cell.angle_beta   90.00
_cell.angle_gamma   90.00
#
_symmetry.space_group_name_H-M   'P 1'
#
loop_
_entity.id
_entity.type
_entity.pdbx_description
1 polymer ?
#
loop_
_entity_poly.entity_id
_entity_poly.type
_entity_poly.pdbx_seq_one_letter_code
_entity_poly.pdbx_strand_id
1 'polypeptide(L)'
;MATTNFAALTSEQKTAWARDLWRVARNTSFINQFAGKGHNAMVQRIESLTKSEKGARAVLTLVADLEGDGIAGDATLEGNEEAMKAYDTVIQIDQLRHANRLQGRMADQKSIINFREQSRDKLGYWMGDRLDQMAFLSMSSLPYTLNTNGSTRATNVLSTLDFAPAANVAPTTNRCVHLKSSGVTAGTGFAAADGVLTATSYKDIVNLKAHAKDNYIRGIKGTGGDEVYHLFMTPQGMAQLKLDADFIANVRHAGVRGDKNSLFKGTNSVMVDGMIIHEFRHVFDTRGAASGSKMCASGNTEGQRMLLCGAQALGMADLGAAYWDEDYFDYNNQPGIACGKIFGFLKPQFKGNPANPTLLEDFGVITVDTAL
;
A
#
# COMPACT_ATOMS: atom_id res chain seq x y z
N MET A 1 41.25 -12.60 36.18
CA MET A 1 39.84 -12.32 36.53
C MET A 1 38.98 -12.63 35.32
N ALA A 2 38.05 -13.53 35.47
CA ALA A 2 37.10 -13.80 34.39
C ALA A 2 36.12 -12.64 34.31
N THR A 3 36.19 -11.86 33.24
CA THR A 3 35.21 -10.81 32.96
C THR A 3 33.98 -11.45 32.32
N THR A 4 32.85 -11.35 32.99
CA THR A 4 31.56 -11.80 32.43
C THR A 4 31.13 -10.83 31.33
N ASN A 5 31.19 -11.25 30.10
CA ASN A 5 30.79 -10.44 28.95
C ASN A 5 29.35 -10.77 28.56
N PHE A 6 28.38 -10.03 29.09
CA PHE A 6 26.98 -10.10 28.66
C PHE A 6 26.72 -9.49 27.26
N ALA A 7 27.77 -8.92 26.65
CA ALA A 7 27.66 -8.22 25.38
C ALA A 7 27.70 -9.14 24.14
N ALA A 8 28.20 -10.36 24.29
CA ALA A 8 28.26 -11.32 23.18
C ALA A 8 26.94 -12.08 23.08
N LEU A 9 25.95 -11.49 22.43
CA LEU A 9 24.81 -12.26 21.94
C LEU A 9 25.30 -13.28 20.93
N THR A 10 24.98 -14.53 21.17
CA THR A 10 25.19 -15.58 20.16
C THR A 10 24.37 -15.27 18.91
N SER A 11 24.79 -15.74 17.76
CA SER A 11 24.05 -15.58 16.49
C SER A 11 22.60 -16.07 16.60
N GLU A 12 22.35 -17.08 17.43
CA GLU A 12 21.01 -17.63 17.70
C GLU A 12 20.13 -16.64 18.48
N GLN A 13 20.68 -15.96 19.48
CA GLN A 13 19.97 -14.95 20.26
C GLN A 13 19.63 -13.74 19.38
N LYS A 14 20.56 -13.25 18.56
CA LYS A 14 20.29 -12.19 17.57
C LYS A 14 19.16 -12.57 16.61
N THR A 15 19.16 -13.82 16.15
CA THR A 15 18.11 -14.34 15.28
C THR A 15 16.74 -14.38 15.98
N ALA A 16 16.70 -14.76 17.26
CA ALA A 16 15.47 -14.78 18.04
C ALA A 16 14.89 -13.36 18.22
N TRP A 17 15.73 -12.38 18.59
CA TRP A 17 15.31 -10.97 18.70
C TRP A 17 14.88 -10.38 17.37
N ALA A 18 15.55 -10.70 16.27
CA ALA A 18 15.15 -10.28 14.94
C ALA A 18 13.76 -10.81 14.55
N ARG A 19 13.46 -12.09 14.88
CA ARG A 19 12.14 -12.68 14.64
C ARG A 19 11.06 -12.02 15.49
N ASP A 20 11.34 -11.72 16.75
CA ASP A 20 10.38 -11.05 17.65
C ASP A 20 10.10 -9.63 17.19
N LEU A 21 11.11 -8.85 16.83
CA LEU A 21 10.94 -7.51 16.23
C LEU A 21 10.08 -7.59 14.98
N TRP A 22 10.38 -8.53 14.07
CA TRP A 22 9.62 -8.68 12.84
C TRP A 22 8.18 -9.13 13.10
N ARG A 23 7.93 -9.94 14.11
CA ARG A 23 6.56 -10.30 14.55
C ARG A 23 5.79 -9.06 14.98
N VAL A 24 6.39 -8.19 15.81
CA VAL A 24 5.78 -6.91 16.22
C VAL A 24 5.50 -6.03 15.01
N ALA A 25 6.47 -5.86 14.11
CA ALA A 25 6.30 -5.07 12.89
C ALA A 25 5.17 -5.60 11.99
N ARG A 26 5.09 -6.90 11.77
CA ARG A 26 4.03 -7.52 10.97
C ARG A 26 2.65 -7.36 11.58
N ASN A 27 2.53 -7.51 12.90
CA ASN A 27 1.26 -7.33 13.60
C ASN A 27 0.80 -5.87 13.60
N THR A 28 1.73 -4.93 13.47
CA THR A 28 1.44 -3.49 13.41
C THR A 28 1.14 -3.03 11.98
N SER A 29 1.79 -3.64 10.98
CA SER A 29 1.60 -3.26 9.57
C SER A 29 0.25 -3.74 9.05
N PHE A 30 -0.54 -2.79 8.54
CA PHE A 30 -1.87 -3.03 7.98
C PHE A 30 -1.78 -3.69 6.59
N ILE A 31 -0.85 -3.25 5.75
CA ILE A 31 -0.72 -3.74 4.36
C ILE A 31 -0.35 -5.23 4.30
N ASN A 32 0.36 -5.74 5.28
CA ASN A 32 0.74 -7.15 5.35
C ASN A 32 -0.43 -8.13 5.47
N GLN A 33 -1.61 -7.64 5.88
CA GLN A 33 -2.83 -8.45 5.94
C GLN A 33 -3.33 -8.86 4.55
N PHE A 34 -3.00 -8.06 3.53
CA PHE A 34 -3.42 -8.26 2.15
C PHE A 34 -2.32 -8.91 1.29
N ALA A 35 -1.17 -9.24 1.89
CA ALA A 35 -0.04 -9.83 1.19
C ALA A 35 -0.22 -11.34 1.02
N GLY A 36 -0.08 -11.81 -0.22
CA GLY A 36 -0.14 -13.21 -0.59
C GLY A 36 0.86 -13.56 -1.70
N LYS A 37 1.13 -14.85 -1.89
CA LYS A 37 2.05 -15.34 -2.92
C LYS A 37 1.38 -15.51 -4.30
N GLY A 38 0.07 -15.64 -4.33
CA GLY A 38 -0.69 -15.91 -5.55
C GLY A 38 -1.04 -14.66 -6.32
N HIS A 39 -1.34 -14.82 -7.61
CA HIS A 39 -1.81 -13.74 -8.49
C HIS A 39 -3.17 -13.17 -8.09
N ASN A 40 -3.91 -13.86 -7.23
CA ASN A 40 -5.20 -13.40 -6.69
C ASN A 40 -5.06 -12.57 -5.40
N ALA A 41 -3.85 -12.29 -4.95
CA ALA A 41 -3.61 -11.44 -3.80
C ALA A 41 -3.60 -9.96 -4.21
N MET A 42 -4.08 -9.07 -3.35
CA MET A 42 -4.00 -7.63 -3.56
C MET A 42 -2.54 -7.15 -3.59
N VAL A 43 -1.76 -7.58 -2.62
CA VAL A 43 -0.31 -7.34 -2.59
C VAL A 43 0.39 -8.64 -2.94
N GLN A 44 1.01 -8.70 -4.10
CA GLN A 44 1.76 -9.87 -4.52
C GLN A 44 3.15 -9.85 -3.90
N ARG A 45 3.43 -10.87 -3.06
CA ARG A 45 4.73 -11.05 -2.44
C ARG A 45 5.63 -11.88 -3.34
N ILE A 46 6.76 -11.30 -3.72
CA ILE A 46 7.78 -11.94 -4.54
C ILE A 46 8.87 -12.48 -3.61
N GLU A 47 9.04 -13.79 -3.61
CA GLU A 47 10.03 -14.49 -2.78
C GLU A 47 11.16 -15.10 -3.63
N SER A 48 11.23 -14.77 -4.92
CA SER A 48 12.27 -15.30 -5.82
C SER A 48 13.67 -14.78 -5.48
N LEU A 49 13.78 -13.65 -4.81
CA LEU A 49 15.02 -13.17 -4.24
C LEU A 49 15.18 -13.74 -2.83
N THR A 50 15.99 -14.76 -2.70
CA THR A 50 16.37 -15.34 -1.40
C THR A 50 17.74 -14.84 -0.97
N LYS A 51 18.08 -15.02 0.31
CA LYS A 51 19.43 -14.68 0.82
C LYS A 51 20.55 -15.48 0.13
N SER A 52 20.23 -16.61 -0.48
CA SER A 52 21.16 -17.47 -1.22
C SER A 52 21.31 -17.06 -2.69
N GLU A 53 20.26 -16.48 -3.28
CA GLU A 53 20.28 -15.95 -4.64
C GLU A 53 20.53 -14.43 -4.58
N LYS A 54 21.76 -14.02 -4.81
CA LYS A 54 22.15 -12.62 -4.79
C LYS A 54 21.63 -11.92 -6.05
N GLY A 55 20.86 -10.85 -5.86
CA GLY A 55 20.37 -10.01 -6.94
C GLY A 55 19.75 -8.74 -6.39
N ALA A 56 19.82 -7.65 -7.13
CA ALA A 56 19.24 -6.35 -6.76
C ALA A 56 17.84 -6.15 -7.33
N ARG A 57 17.37 -7.05 -8.20
CA ARG A 57 16.13 -6.89 -8.96
C ARG A 57 15.35 -8.20 -9.01
N ALA A 58 14.03 -8.10 -8.90
CA ALA A 58 13.09 -9.17 -9.20
C ALA A 58 12.22 -8.78 -10.39
N VAL A 59 11.78 -9.76 -11.16
CA VAL A 59 10.92 -9.53 -12.33
C VAL A 59 9.52 -10.02 -12.02
N LEU A 60 8.54 -9.17 -12.24
CA LEU A 60 7.12 -9.50 -12.29
C LEU A 60 6.74 -9.69 -13.74
N THR A 61 6.35 -10.90 -14.11
CA THR A 61 5.92 -11.20 -15.48
C THR A 61 4.41 -11.32 -15.54
N LEU A 62 3.79 -10.67 -16.51
CA LEU A 62 2.39 -10.83 -16.88
C LEU A 62 2.32 -11.46 -18.26
N VAL A 63 1.57 -12.54 -18.40
CA VAL A 63 1.16 -13.09 -19.70
C VAL A 63 -0.24 -12.54 -19.99
N ALA A 64 -0.38 -11.81 -21.10
CA ALA A 64 -1.66 -11.28 -21.52
C ALA A 64 -2.57 -12.40 -22.02
N ASP A 65 -3.87 -12.20 -21.86
CA ASP A 65 -4.88 -13.10 -22.41
C ASP A 65 -4.89 -13.01 -23.94
N LEU A 66 -5.35 -14.07 -24.62
CA LEU A 66 -5.56 -14.08 -26.06
C LEU A 66 -6.82 -13.27 -26.40
N GLU A 67 -6.75 -12.47 -27.48
CA GLU A 67 -7.81 -11.55 -27.88
C GLU A 67 -8.53 -11.98 -29.18
N GLY A 68 -7.96 -12.95 -29.91
CA GLY A 68 -8.46 -13.41 -31.19
C GLY A 68 -9.76 -14.20 -31.07
N ASP A 69 -10.65 -14.07 -32.05
CA ASP A 69 -11.92 -14.81 -32.11
C ASP A 69 -11.74 -16.31 -32.43
N GLY A 70 -10.52 -16.74 -32.74
CA GLY A 70 -10.22 -18.09 -33.19
C GLY A 70 -10.67 -18.35 -34.63
N ILE A 71 -10.73 -19.64 -35.02
CA ILE A 71 -11.14 -20.06 -36.38
C ILE A 71 -12.39 -20.93 -36.30
N ALA A 72 -13.34 -20.69 -37.20
CA ALA A 72 -14.61 -21.40 -37.24
C ALA A 72 -14.58 -22.50 -38.30
N GLY A 73 -15.19 -23.66 -37.99
CA GLY A 73 -15.41 -24.78 -38.89
C GLY A 73 -14.11 -25.48 -39.31
N ASP A 74 -14.06 -25.92 -40.59
CA ASP A 74 -12.93 -26.66 -41.15
C ASP A 74 -11.82 -25.74 -41.71
N ALA A 75 -11.81 -24.46 -41.36
CA ALA A 75 -10.76 -23.52 -41.79
C ALA A 75 -9.40 -23.85 -41.13
N THR A 76 -8.32 -23.58 -41.85
CA THR A 76 -6.96 -23.93 -41.44
C THR A 76 -6.50 -23.07 -40.27
N LEU A 77 -6.09 -23.68 -39.15
CA LEU A 77 -5.53 -22.99 -38.00
C LEU A 77 -4.08 -22.58 -38.24
N GLU A 78 -3.36 -23.35 -39.10
CA GLU A 78 -1.96 -23.08 -39.43
C GLU A 78 -1.81 -21.71 -40.15
N GLY A 79 -1.01 -20.81 -39.58
CA GLY A 79 -0.82 -19.44 -40.07
C GLY A 79 -1.83 -18.42 -39.53
N ASN A 80 -2.76 -18.83 -38.69
CA ASN A 80 -3.75 -17.96 -38.03
C ASN A 80 -3.63 -18.03 -36.47
N GLU A 81 -2.51 -18.52 -35.98
CA GLU A 81 -2.23 -18.59 -34.55
C GLU A 81 -1.99 -17.19 -33.96
N GLU A 82 -2.54 -16.93 -32.80
CA GLU A 82 -2.28 -15.71 -32.05
C GLU A 82 -1.01 -15.87 -31.19
N ALA A 83 -0.12 -14.90 -31.27
CA ALA A 83 1.10 -14.90 -30.46
C ALA A 83 0.78 -14.46 -29.02
N MET A 84 1.16 -15.25 -28.01
CA MET A 84 1.10 -14.85 -26.63
C MET A 84 2.02 -13.65 -26.34
N LYS A 85 1.48 -12.61 -25.71
CA LYS A 85 2.21 -11.42 -25.31
C LYS A 85 2.60 -11.55 -23.82
N ALA A 86 3.89 -11.42 -23.53
CA ALA A 86 4.40 -11.36 -22.17
C ALA A 86 4.96 -9.97 -21.88
N TYR A 87 4.67 -9.45 -20.71
CA TYR A 87 5.15 -8.16 -20.23
C TYR A 87 5.89 -8.34 -18.90
N ASP A 88 7.02 -7.70 -18.77
CA ASP A 88 7.85 -7.76 -17.58
C ASP A 88 7.93 -6.40 -16.90
N THR A 89 7.83 -6.41 -15.58
CA THR A 89 8.07 -5.22 -14.76
C THR A 89 9.09 -5.57 -13.68
N VAL A 90 10.11 -4.72 -13.51
CA VAL A 90 11.24 -4.97 -12.62
C VAL A 90 11.03 -4.26 -11.28
N ILE A 91 11.04 -5.02 -10.20
CA ILE A 91 11.14 -4.50 -8.83
C ILE A 91 12.61 -4.37 -8.43
N GLN A 92 12.99 -3.19 -7.96
CA GLN A 92 14.26 -2.96 -7.29
C GLN A 92 14.09 -3.11 -5.78
N ILE A 93 15.14 -3.57 -5.10
CA ILE A 93 15.18 -3.70 -3.65
C ILE A 93 16.25 -2.79 -3.07
N ASP A 94 15.96 -2.27 -1.89
CA ASP A 94 16.92 -1.45 -1.14
C ASP A 94 16.75 -1.70 0.37
N GLN A 95 17.64 -1.15 1.15
CA GLN A 95 17.74 -1.34 2.58
C GLN A 95 17.27 -0.11 3.35
N LEU A 96 16.32 -0.30 4.27
CA LEU A 96 15.93 0.70 5.25
C LEU A 96 16.38 0.28 6.64
N ARG A 97 17.11 1.18 7.34
CA ARG A 97 17.65 0.95 8.69
C ARG A 97 17.26 2.07 9.63
N HIS A 98 17.10 1.72 10.89
CA HIS A 98 16.95 2.68 11.97
C HIS A 98 17.60 2.16 13.25
N ALA A 99 18.09 3.09 14.08
CA ALA A 99 18.77 2.73 15.32
C ALA A 99 18.43 3.71 16.44
N ASN A 100 18.55 3.23 17.67
CA ASN A 100 18.55 4.05 18.86
C ASN A 100 19.78 3.71 19.72
N ARG A 101 20.25 4.68 20.50
CA ARG A 101 21.40 4.53 21.37
C ARG A 101 21.11 5.18 22.71
N LEU A 102 21.48 4.49 23.79
CA LEU A 102 21.38 4.99 25.13
C LEU A 102 22.51 5.98 25.41
N GLN A 103 22.25 7.00 26.21
CA GLN A 103 23.22 8.02 26.52
C GLN A 103 24.42 7.49 27.38
N GLY A 104 24.19 6.46 28.21
CA GLY A 104 25.20 5.83 29.02
C GLY A 104 24.64 5.06 30.21
N ARG A 105 25.51 4.35 30.93
CA ARG A 105 25.15 3.51 32.08
C ARG A 105 24.44 4.27 33.19
N MET A 106 24.83 5.54 33.46
CA MET A 106 24.16 6.35 34.48
C MET A 106 22.71 6.70 34.08
N ALA A 107 22.46 6.89 32.80
CA ALA A 107 21.09 7.09 32.29
C ALA A 107 20.24 5.82 32.44
N ASP A 108 20.83 4.65 32.19
CA ASP A 108 20.18 3.34 32.38
C ASP A 108 19.83 3.10 33.86
N GLN A 109 20.80 3.36 34.77
CA GLN A 109 20.60 3.19 36.22
C GLN A 109 19.51 4.09 36.79
N LYS A 110 19.33 5.28 36.23
CA LYS A 110 18.28 6.23 36.64
C LYS A 110 16.93 5.96 36.02
N SER A 111 16.88 5.11 34.99
CA SER A 111 15.67 4.75 34.29
C SER A 111 15.05 3.49 34.86
N ILE A 112 13.72 3.48 35.04
CA ILE A 112 12.94 2.28 35.40
C ILE A 112 12.63 1.44 34.15
N ILE A 113 12.93 2.00 32.95
CA ILE A 113 12.53 1.42 31.67
C ILE A 113 13.66 0.51 31.14
N ASN A 114 13.33 -0.73 30.82
CA ASN A 114 14.25 -1.64 30.15
C ASN A 114 14.49 -1.17 28.71
N PHE A 115 15.68 -0.61 28.44
CA PHE A 115 16.04 -0.04 27.14
C PHE A 115 15.91 -1.05 25.99
N ARG A 116 16.35 -2.29 26.21
CA ARG A 116 16.38 -3.31 25.15
C ARG A 116 14.97 -3.74 24.69
N GLU A 117 14.08 -3.99 25.64
CA GLU A 117 12.68 -4.39 25.34
C GLU A 117 11.91 -3.25 24.68
N GLN A 118 12.05 -2.04 25.22
CA GLN A 118 11.40 -0.87 24.64
C GLN A 118 11.93 -0.56 23.24
N SER A 119 13.23 -0.74 23.01
CA SER A 119 13.83 -0.56 21.69
C SER A 119 13.27 -1.55 20.68
N ARG A 120 13.12 -2.83 21.06
CA ARG A 120 12.49 -3.84 20.20
C ARG A 120 11.10 -3.40 19.76
N ASP A 121 10.26 -3.02 20.70
CA ASP A 121 8.87 -2.68 20.41
C ASP A 121 8.76 -1.38 19.58
N LYS A 122 9.52 -0.35 19.97
CA LYS A 122 9.51 0.93 19.25
C LYS A 122 10.08 0.85 17.83
N LEU A 123 11.18 0.11 17.64
CA LEU A 123 11.74 -0.14 16.32
C LEU A 123 10.82 -1.02 15.47
N GLY A 124 10.12 -2.00 16.08
CA GLY A 124 9.10 -2.79 15.41
C GLY A 124 7.91 -1.96 14.94
N TYR A 125 7.36 -1.11 15.79
CA TYR A 125 6.29 -0.17 15.41
C TYR A 125 6.73 0.80 14.33
N TRP A 126 7.95 1.36 14.45
CA TRP A 126 8.51 2.24 13.43
C TRP A 126 8.61 1.54 12.07
N MET A 127 9.12 0.31 12.04
CA MET A 127 9.25 -0.45 10.79
C MET A 127 7.88 -0.72 10.15
N GLY A 128 6.88 -1.17 10.93
CA GLY A 128 5.53 -1.40 10.45
C GLY A 128 4.88 -0.14 9.88
N ASP A 129 4.97 0.98 10.62
CA ASP A 129 4.43 2.27 10.21
C ASP A 129 5.09 2.79 8.91
N ARG A 130 6.41 2.64 8.77
CA ARG A 130 7.13 3.06 7.55
C ARG A 130 6.78 2.19 6.35
N LEU A 131 6.64 0.88 6.52
CA LEU A 131 6.20 -0.02 5.45
C LEU A 131 4.81 0.36 4.94
N ASP A 132 3.87 0.61 5.84
CA ASP A 132 2.52 1.03 5.46
C ASP A 132 2.52 2.38 4.72
N GLN A 133 3.23 3.39 5.24
CA GLN A 133 3.33 4.69 4.57
C GLN A 133 3.89 4.59 3.15
N MET A 134 4.98 3.82 2.97
CA MET A 134 5.60 3.66 1.66
C MET A 134 4.70 2.87 0.70
N ALA A 135 4.03 1.82 1.17
CA ALA A 135 3.11 1.05 0.35
C ALA A 135 1.93 1.92 -0.16
N PHE A 136 1.31 2.70 0.73
CA PHE A 136 0.21 3.59 0.34
C PHE A 136 0.66 4.73 -0.58
N LEU A 137 1.83 5.33 -0.35
CA LEU A 137 2.39 6.33 -1.26
C LEU A 137 2.73 5.74 -2.63
N SER A 138 3.30 4.53 -2.69
CA SER A 138 3.56 3.83 -3.96
C SER A 138 2.29 3.57 -4.76
N MET A 139 1.25 3.03 -4.13
CA MET A 139 -0.04 2.80 -4.77
C MET A 139 -0.71 4.11 -5.22
N SER A 140 -0.53 5.18 -4.45
CA SER A 140 -1.05 6.52 -4.77
C SER A 140 -0.25 7.24 -5.87
N SER A 141 0.85 6.66 -6.35
CA SER A 141 1.78 7.29 -7.31
C SER A 141 2.37 8.62 -6.79
N LEU A 142 2.71 8.66 -5.51
CA LEU A 142 3.25 9.85 -4.85
C LEU A 142 4.69 9.64 -4.40
N PRO A 143 5.51 10.69 -4.45
CA PRO A 143 6.90 10.60 -4.03
C PRO A 143 7.02 10.43 -2.51
N TYR A 144 8.07 9.75 -2.07
CA TYR A 144 8.36 9.57 -0.65
C TYR A 144 8.88 10.83 0.06
N THR A 145 9.01 11.95 -0.64
CA THR A 145 9.26 13.27 -0.07
C THR A 145 8.06 13.80 0.73
N LEU A 146 6.86 13.22 0.49
CA LEU A 146 5.63 13.58 1.19
C LEU A 146 5.34 12.61 2.33
N ASN A 147 4.70 13.14 3.36
CA ASN A 147 3.97 12.33 4.34
C ASN A 147 2.59 11.98 3.79
N THR A 148 1.94 10.99 4.39
CA THR A 148 0.58 10.58 3.98
C THR A 148 -0.50 11.65 4.23
N ASN A 149 -0.21 12.67 5.04
CA ASN A 149 -1.08 13.84 5.23
C ASN A 149 -0.80 15.01 4.25
N GLY A 150 0.04 14.78 3.23
CA GLY A 150 0.40 15.79 2.24
C GLY A 150 1.49 16.79 2.66
N SER A 151 1.94 16.78 3.91
CA SER A 151 3.07 17.63 4.34
C SER A 151 4.40 17.09 3.80
N THR A 152 5.34 17.99 3.53
CA THR A 152 6.70 17.62 3.14
C THR A 152 7.44 16.99 4.33
N ARG A 153 8.18 15.90 4.10
CA ARG A 153 9.01 15.28 5.13
C ARG A 153 10.18 16.19 5.51
N ALA A 154 10.54 16.17 6.78
CA ALA A 154 11.69 16.93 7.27
C ALA A 154 13.03 16.42 6.69
N THR A 155 13.09 15.16 6.28
CA THR A 155 14.28 14.54 5.68
C THR A 155 13.90 13.81 4.40
N ASN A 156 14.78 13.82 3.39
CA ASN A 156 14.55 13.16 2.10
C ASN A 156 15.11 11.73 2.05
N VAL A 157 15.41 11.12 3.20
CA VAL A 157 16.05 9.78 3.23
C VAL A 157 15.22 8.72 2.50
N LEU A 158 13.90 8.72 2.64
CA LEU A 158 13.07 7.70 1.98
C LEU A 158 13.01 7.89 0.46
N SER A 159 13.21 9.09 -0.06
CA SER A 159 13.24 9.35 -1.49
C SER A 159 14.54 8.90 -2.18
N THR A 160 15.58 8.57 -1.40
CA THR A 160 16.85 8.03 -1.92
C THR A 160 16.84 6.51 -2.09
N LEU A 161 15.78 5.83 -1.65
CA LEU A 161 15.63 4.39 -1.87
C LEU A 161 15.53 4.08 -3.37
N ASP A 162 16.22 3.04 -3.84
CA ASP A 162 16.26 2.66 -5.26
C ASP A 162 14.88 2.33 -5.86
N PHE A 163 13.92 1.97 -5.03
CA PHE A 163 12.54 1.69 -5.44
C PHE A 163 11.58 2.86 -5.18
N ALA A 164 12.06 4.00 -4.72
CA ALA A 164 11.20 5.14 -4.48
C ALA A 164 10.57 5.63 -5.80
N PRO A 165 9.26 5.92 -5.83
CA PRO A 165 8.64 6.45 -7.03
C PRO A 165 9.25 7.81 -7.37
N ALA A 166 9.48 8.04 -8.66
CA ALA A 166 10.00 9.31 -9.13
C ALA A 166 9.05 10.45 -8.74
N ALA A 167 9.62 11.64 -8.53
CA ALA A 167 8.82 12.83 -8.30
C ALA A 167 7.87 13.06 -9.49
N ASN A 168 6.62 13.41 -9.20
CA ASN A 168 5.58 13.69 -10.20
C ASN A 168 5.14 12.48 -11.04
N VAL A 169 5.26 11.26 -10.52
CA VAL A 169 4.62 10.09 -11.14
C VAL A 169 3.11 10.23 -11.00
N ALA A 170 2.43 10.54 -12.09
CA ALA A 170 0.97 10.57 -12.13
C ALA A 170 0.41 9.15 -12.33
N PRO A 171 -0.79 8.85 -11.81
CA PRO A 171 -1.52 7.65 -12.23
C PRO A 171 -1.80 7.73 -13.73
N THR A 172 -1.89 6.57 -14.37
CA THR A 172 -2.25 6.50 -15.80
C THR A 172 -3.69 7.01 -16.02
N THR A 173 -4.01 7.49 -17.21
CA THR A 173 -5.30 8.10 -17.55
C THR A 173 -6.43 7.18 -17.12
N ASN A 174 -7.10 6.45 -17.36
CA ASN A 174 -8.22 5.62 -16.91
C ASN A 174 -8.07 5.03 -15.49
N ARG A 175 -6.92 5.22 -14.85
CA ARG A 175 -6.62 4.75 -13.49
C ARG A 175 -6.62 5.88 -12.45
N CYS A 176 -6.99 7.08 -12.87
CA CYS A 176 -7.22 8.22 -11.99
C CYS A 176 -8.64 8.73 -12.17
N VAL A 177 -9.38 8.80 -11.09
CA VAL A 177 -10.77 9.19 -11.07
C VAL A 177 -10.97 10.34 -10.09
N HIS A 178 -11.79 11.31 -10.48
CA HIS A 178 -12.21 12.42 -9.64
C HIS A 178 -13.70 12.29 -9.35
N LEU A 179 -14.09 12.39 -8.09
CA LEU A 179 -15.50 12.47 -7.71
C LEU A 179 -15.97 13.93 -7.78
N LYS A 180 -16.89 14.18 -8.68
CA LYS A 180 -17.49 15.49 -8.91
C LYS A 180 -19.01 15.41 -8.79
N SER A 181 -19.69 16.55 -8.71
CA SER A 181 -21.16 16.60 -8.73
C SER A 181 -21.78 15.94 -9.98
N SER A 182 -21.02 15.86 -11.07
CA SER A 182 -21.39 15.15 -12.29
C SER A 182 -21.21 13.62 -12.20
N GLY A 183 -20.64 13.10 -11.10
CA GLY A 183 -20.33 11.70 -10.88
C GLY A 183 -18.84 11.38 -11.04
N VAL A 184 -18.54 10.10 -11.27
CA VAL A 184 -17.19 9.57 -11.45
C VAL A 184 -16.65 10.04 -12.80
N THR A 185 -15.54 10.79 -12.78
CA THR A 185 -14.92 11.37 -13.97
C THR A 185 -13.45 10.98 -14.05
N ALA A 186 -12.97 10.51 -15.20
CA ALA A 186 -11.54 10.24 -15.40
C ALA A 186 -10.72 11.53 -15.25
N GLY A 187 -9.56 11.43 -14.62
CA GLY A 187 -8.69 12.55 -14.29
C GLY A 187 -7.21 12.26 -14.55
N THR A 188 -6.38 13.27 -14.49
CA THR A 188 -4.93 13.20 -14.74
C THR A 188 -4.12 13.82 -13.61
N GLY A 189 -4.28 13.37 -12.39
CA GLY A 189 -3.51 13.87 -11.23
C GLY A 189 -4.33 14.65 -10.21
N PHE A 190 -3.68 15.31 -9.26
CA PHE A 190 -4.32 16.02 -8.15
C PHE A 190 -5.21 17.20 -8.53
N ALA A 191 -4.81 17.94 -9.55
CA ALA A 191 -5.55 19.07 -10.01
C ALA A 191 -6.66 18.57 -10.93
N ALA A 192 -7.85 18.38 -10.39
CA ALA A 192 -9.02 18.31 -11.23
C ALA A 192 -9.13 19.62 -11.98
N ALA A 193 -8.71 19.64 -13.25
CA ALA A 193 -8.68 20.85 -14.06
C ALA A 193 -10.07 21.51 -14.16
N ASP A 194 -11.15 20.69 -14.05
CA ASP A 194 -12.52 21.12 -14.27
C ASP A 194 -13.40 20.77 -13.06
N GLY A 195 -13.78 21.77 -12.30
CA GLY A 195 -14.79 21.66 -11.27
C GLY A 195 -14.28 21.34 -9.87
N VAL A 196 -15.20 21.35 -8.93
CA VAL A 196 -14.93 21.09 -7.51
C VAL A 196 -15.13 19.61 -7.21
N LEU A 197 -14.19 19.02 -6.48
CA LEU A 197 -14.35 17.66 -5.94
C LEU A 197 -15.49 17.64 -4.91
N THR A 198 -16.20 16.53 -4.85
CA THR A 198 -17.26 16.28 -3.87
C THR A 198 -16.83 15.22 -2.86
N ALA A 199 -17.48 15.20 -1.71
CA ALA A 199 -17.35 14.12 -0.75
C ALA A 199 -17.87 12.79 -1.33
N THR A 200 -17.37 11.69 -0.81
CA THR A 200 -17.77 10.34 -1.25
C THR A 200 -19.21 10.04 -0.83
N SER A 201 -20.05 9.64 -1.77
CA SER A 201 -21.42 9.19 -1.56
C SER A 201 -21.60 7.70 -1.85
N TYR A 202 -22.74 7.13 -1.45
CA TYR A 202 -23.09 5.73 -1.77
C TYR A 202 -23.16 5.49 -3.29
N LYS A 203 -23.70 6.44 -4.04
CA LYS A 203 -23.79 6.36 -5.52
C LYS A 203 -22.42 6.30 -6.16
N ASP A 204 -21.45 7.04 -5.63
CA ASP A 204 -20.09 7.03 -6.15
C ASP A 204 -19.42 5.66 -5.99
N ILE A 205 -19.68 4.96 -4.89
CA ILE A 205 -19.15 3.62 -4.65
C ILE A 205 -19.65 2.63 -5.70
N VAL A 206 -20.94 2.65 -5.99
CA VAL A 206 -21.54 1.79 -7.02
C VAL A 206 -20.97 2.11 -8.41
N ASN A 207 -20.84 3.39 -8.75
CA ASN A 207 -20.27 3.83 -10.02
C ASN A 207 -18.76 3.48 -10.14
N LEU A 208 -18.01 3.55 -9.05
CA LEU A 208 -16.59 3.17 -9.02
C LEU A 208 -16.41 1.68 -9.35
N LYS A 209 -17.29 0.82 -8.85
CA LYS A 209 -17.25 -0.61 -9.20
C LYS A 209 -17.50 -0.83 -10.69
N ALA A 210 -18.48 -0.15 -11.26
CA ALA A 210 -18.76 -0.22 -12.69
C ALA A 210 -17.52 0.27 -13.49
N HIS A 211 -16.97 1.42 -13.11
CA HIS A 211 -15.77 1.97 -13.73
C HIS A 211 -14.55 1.02 -13.65
N ALA A 212 -14.37 0.33 -12.52
CA ALA A 212 -13.30 -0.65 -12.37
C ALA A 212 -13.46 -1.83 -13.33
N LYS A 213 -14.67 -2.34 -13.49
CA LYS A 213 -14.96 -3.44 -14.43
C LYS A 213 -14.84 -3.03 -15.88
N ASP A 214 -15.35 -1.84 -16.24
CA ASP A 214 -15.24 -1.30 -17.59
C ASP A 214 -13.79 -1.08 -18.02
N ASN A 215 -12.90 -0.80 -17.07
CA ASN A 215 -11.47 -0.63 -17.30
C ASN A 215 -10.64 -1.89 -17.03
N TYR A 216 -11.26 -3.08 -17.01
CA TYR A 216 -10.57 -4.37 -16.88
C TYR A 216 -9.69 -4.51 -15.61
N ILE A 217 -10.06 -3.88 -14.51
CA ILE A 217 -9.42 -4.16 -13.22
C ILE A 217 -9.92 -5.53 -12.73
N ARG A 218 -9.02 -6.46 -12.55
CA ARG A 218 -9.34 -7.80 -12.04
C ARG A 218 -9.65 -7.71 -10.54
N GLY A 219 -10.86 -8.14 -10.15
CA GLY A 219 -11.20 -8.30 -8.74
C GLY A 219 -10.47 -9.48 -8.11
N ILE A 220 -10.41 -9.47 -6.79
CA ILE A 220 -9.92 -10.60 -6.01
C ILE A 220 -11.01 -11.65 -5.97
N LYS A 221 -10.75 -12.84 -6.50
CA LYS A 221 -11.72 -13.92 -6.54
C LYS A 221 -11.85 -14.57 -5.18
N GLY A 222 -13.06 -14.51 -4.61
CA GLY A 222 -13.44 -15.25 -3.41
C GLY A 222 -13.73 -16.74 -3.70
N THR A 223 -13.97 -17.50 -2.64
CA THR A 223 -14.24 -18.95 -2.71
C THR A 223 -15.49 -19.30 -3.55
N GLY A 224 -16.43 -18.36 -3.69
CA GLY A 224 -17.65 -18.53 -4.50
C GLY A 224 -17.54 -18.10 -5.96
N GLY A 225 -16.37 -17.63 -6.39
CA GLY A 225 -16.19 -17.07 -7.74
C GLY A 225 -16.58 -15.59 -7.84
N ASP A 226 -17.08 -14.99 -6.77
CA ASP A 226 -17.39 -13.58 -6.71
C ASP A 226 -16.11 -12.73 -6.72
N GLU A 227 -16.13 -11.64 -7.48
CA GLU A 227 -15.05 -10.68 -7.52
C GLU A 227 -15.26 -9.60 -6.45
N VAL A 228 -14.26 -9.42 -5.62
CA VAL A 228 -14.25 -8.44 -4.53
C VAL A 228 -13.14 -7.43 -4.78
N TYR A 229 -13.43 -6.15 -4.50
CA TYR A 229 -12.47 -5.06 -4.54
C TYR A 229 -12.27 -4.49 -3.15
N HIS A 230 -11.06 -4.00 -2.86
CA HIS A 230 -10.75 -3.28 -1.63
C HIS A 230 -10.67 -1.79 -1.91
N LEU A 231 -11.45 -0.99 -1.19
CA LEU A 231 -11.40 0.46 -1.24
C LEU A 231 -10.82 0.97 0.09
N PHE A 232 -9.72 1.71 0.02
CA PHE A 232 -9.09 2.31 1.18
C PHE A 232 -9.39 3.81 1.22
N MET A 233 -9.88 4.29 2.36
CA MET A 233 -10.16 5.70 2.59
C MET A 233 -9.68 6.16 3.96
N THR A 234 -9.54 7.47 4.13
CA THR A 234 -9.18 8.07 5.41
C THR A 234 -10.31 7.93 6.41
N PRO A 235 -10.04 8.01 7.73
CA PRO A 235 -11.08 8.00 8.75
C PRO A 235 -12.13 9.11 8.56
N GLN A 236 -11.73 10.28 8.09
CA GLN A 236 -12.66 11.37 7.81
C GLN A 236 -13.54 11.09 6.59
N GLY A 237 -12.96 10.54 5.51
CA GLY A 237 -13.74 10.10 4.35
C GLY A 237 -14.75 9.00 4.70
N MET A 238 -14.37 8.06 5.55
CA MET A 238 -15.29 7.04 6.07
C MET A 238 -16.42 7.66 6.91
N ALA A 239 -16.12 8.68 7.70
CA ALA A 239 -17.14 9.39 8.47
C ALA A 239 -18.13 10.12 7.55
N GLN A 240 -17.65 10.78 6.48
CA GLN A 240 -18.52 11.42 5.48
C GLN A 240 -19.44 10.39 4.80
N LEU A 241 -18.91 9.23 4.37
CA LEU A 241 -19.71 8.17 3.80
C LEU A 241 -20.78 7.65 4.76
N LYS A 242 -20.43 7.45 6.03
CA LYS A 242 -21.39 7.02 7.07
C LYS A 242 -22.48 8.06 7.37
N LEU A 243 -22.23 9.33 7.07
CA LEU A 243 -23.20 10.43 7.22
C LEU A 243 -24.02 10.66 5.93
N ASP A 244 -23.68 10.03 4.82
CA ASP A 244 -24.47 10.13 3.59
C ASP A 244 -25.88 9.57 3.78
N ALA A 245 -26.87 10.32 3.32
CA ALA A 245 -28.28 10.01 3.53
C ALA A 245 -28.70 8.70 2.86
N ASP A 246 -28.21 8.46 1.62
CA ASP A 246 -28.50 7.25 0.87
C ASP A 246 -27.84 6.03 1.53
N PHE A 247 -26.60 6.17 2.04
CA PHE A 247 -25.93 5.13 2.78
C PHE A 247 -26.67 4.76 4.07
N ILE A 248 -27.08 5.77 4.87
CA ILE A 248 -27.85 5.57 6.11
C ILE A 248 -29.18 4.87 5.81
N ALA A 249 -29.91 5.31 4.77
CA ALA A 249 -31.17 4.71 4.38
C ALA A 249 -31.00 3.21 4.02
N ASN A 250 -30.02 2.89 3.17
CA ASN A 250 -29.75 1.50 2.77
C ASN A 250 -29.33 0.62 3.95
N VAL A 251 -28.48 1.11 4.85
CA VAL A 251 -28.07 0.35 6.04
C VAL A 251 -29.25 0.15 7.01
N ARG A 252 -30.14 1.12 7.15
CA ARG A 252 -31.36 0.97 7.97
C ARG A 252 -32.33 -0.04 7.41
N HIS A 253 -32.45 -0.14 6.08
CA HIS A 253 -33.38 -1.05 5.41
C HIS A 253 -32.81 -2.46 5.24
N ALA A 254 -31.53 -2.60 4.95
CA ALA A 254 -30.87 -3.88 4.69
C ALA A 254 -30.27 -4.53 5.95
N GLY A 255 -30.05 -3.75 7.01
CA GLY A 255 -29.34 -4.22 8.21
C GLY A 255 -30.22 -5.00 9.17
N VAL A 256 -29.69 -6.08 9.72
CA VAL A 256 -30.27 -6.76 10.89
C VAL A 256 -30.20 -5.80 12.07
N ARG A 257 -31.29 -5.71 12.87
CA ARG A 257 -31.28 -4.90 14.09
C ARG A 257 -30.38 -5.53 15.15
N GLY A 258 -29.56 -4.73 15.83
CA GLY A 258 -28.69 -5.15 16.94
C GLY A 258 -27.19 -5.20 16.57
N ASP A 259 -26.42 -5.96 17.32
CA ASP A 259 -24.94 -6.05 17.26
C ASP A 259 -24.35 -6.45 15.90
N LYS A 260 -25.17 -7.04 15.02
CA LYS A 260 -24.76 -7.43 13.67
C LYS A 260 -24.91 -6.30 12.64
N ASN A 261 -25.50 -5.16 13.01
CA ASN A 261 -25.64 -4.02 12.12
C ASN A 261 -24.32 -3.25 12.06
N SER A 262 -23.81 -2.98 10.86
CA SER A 262 -22.54 -2.29 10.63
C SER A 262 -22.50 -0.86 11.19
N LEU A 263 -23.64 -0.19 11.37
CA LEU A 263 -23.74 1.12 12.03
C LEU A 263 -23.38 1.07 13.52
N PHE A 264 -23.67 -0.04 14.21
CA PHE A 264 -23.48 -0.17 15.64
C PHE A 264 -22.24 -0.98 16.02
N LYS A 265 -21.66 -1.71 15.08
CA LYS A 265 -20.58 -2.65 15.37
C LYS A 265 -19.20 -2.01 15.48
N GLY A 266 -19.03 -0.74 15.13
CA GLY A 266 -17.73 -0.05 15.22
C GLY A 266 -16.61 -0.72 14.42
N THR A 267 -16.91 -1.38 13.31
CA THR A 267 -15.92 -2.02 12.45
C THR A 267 -15.23 -1.00 11.55
N ASN A 268 -13.90 -1.14 11.38
CA ASN A 268 -13.10 -0.31 10.47
C ASN A 268 -13.30 -0.71 8.99
N SER A 269 -14.19 -1.64 8.70
CA SER A 269 -14.49 -2.08 7.33
C SER A 269 -15.99 -2.23 7.12
N VAL A 270 -16.46 -1.81 5.96
CA VAL A 270 -17.85 -1.91 5.52
C VAL A 270 -17.87 -2.54 4.14
N MET A 271 -18.80 -3.47 3.92
CA MET A 271 -18.97 -4.10 2.59
C MET A 271 -20.19 -3.49 1.90
N VAL A 272 -19.97 -2.99 0.69
CA VAL A 272 -21.01 -2.42 -0.18
C VAL A 272 -20.83 -2.98 -1.57
N ASP A 273 -21.84 -3.63 -2.12
CA ASP A 273 -21.87 -4.14 -3.50
C ASP A 273 -20.59 -4.88 -3.95
N GLY A 274 -20.04 -5.77 -3.10
CA GLY A 274 -18.81 -6.50 -3.41
C GLY A 274 -17.53 -5.67 -3.28
N MET A 275 -17.61 -4.43 -2.81
CA MET A 275 -16.44 -3.65 -2.39
C MET A 275 -16.32 -3.67 -0.87
N ILE A 276 -15.14 -4.02 -0.39
CA ILE A 276 -14.79 -3.94 1.03
C ILE A 276 -14.08 -2.62 1.27
N ILE A 277 -14.75 -1.71 1.97
CA ILE A 277 -14.23 -0.38 2.28
C ILE A 277 -13.49 -0.46 3.61
N HIS A 278 -12.23 -0.07 3.60
CA HIS A 278 -11.35 -0.05 4.76
C HIS A 278 -11.02 1.37 5.18
N GLU A 279 -11.13 1.62 6.47
CA GLU A 279 -10.67 2.86 7.09
C GLU A 279 -9.22 2.71 7.52
N PHE A 280 -8.33 3.56 7.01
CA PHE A 280 -6.93 3.54 7.41
C PHE A 280 -6.27 4.92 7.37
N ARG A 281 -5.52 5.26 8.43
CA ARG A 281 -4.93 6.60 8.63
C ARG A 281 -3.84 6.98 7.63
N HIS A 282 -3.17 5.99 6.99
CA HIS A 282 -2.11 6.25 6.02
C HIS A 282 -2.57 6.32 4.56
N VAL A 283 -3.87 6.30 4.33
CA VAL A 283 -4.41 6.73 3.04
C VAL A 283 -4.07 8.21 2.86
N PHE A 284 -3.59 8.56 1.68
CA PHE A 284 -3.10 9.90 1.42
C PHE A 284 -4.22 10.95 1.49
N ASP A 285 -3.96 12.03 2.21
CA ASP A 285 -4.80 13.24 2.25
C ASP A 285 -3.95 14.51 2.10
N THR A 286 -4.59 15.64 1.89
CA THR A 286 -3.92 16.94 1.70
C THR A 286 -4.11 17.92 2.84
N ARG A 287 -4.59 17.48 4.01
CA ARG A 287 -4.84 18.37 5.16
C ARG A 287 -3.58 19.03 5.70
N GLY A 288 -2.45 18.33 5.66
CA GLY A 288 -1.14 18.86 6.07
C GLY A 288 -0.37 19.56 4.95
N ALA A 289 -0.90 19.59 3.72
CA ALA A 289 -0.26 20.25 2.60
C ALA A 289 -0.36 21.78 2.72
N ALA A 290 0.64 22.48 2.19
CA ALA A 290 0.61 23.93 2.12
C ALA A 290 -0.53 24.43 1.20
N SER A 291 -1.01 25.64 1.46
CA SER A 291 -1.96 26.31 0.57
C SER A 291 -1.38 26.40 -0.85
N GLY A 292 -2.17 26.12 -1.86
CA GLY A 292 -1.74 26.03 -3.26
C GLY A 292 -1.21 24.65 -3.68
N SER A 293 -0.99 23.73 -2.72
CA SER A 293 -0.55 22.34 -2.98
C SER A 293 -1.60 21.29 -2.61
N LYS A 294 -2.80 21.72 -2.24
CA LYS A 294 -3.93 20.84 -1.95
C LYS A 294 -4.63 20.41 -3.25
N MET A 295 -5.76 19.75 -3.15
CA MET A 295 -6.51 19.28 -4.31
C MET A 295 -7.30 20.41 -5.01
N CYS A 296 -7.83 20.10 -6.18
CA CYS A 296 -8.50 20.98 -7.14
C CYS A 296 -7.57 22.01 -7.82
N ALA A 297 -8.07 22.62 -8.88
CA ALA A 297 -7.32 23.62 -9.68
C ALA A 297 -6.84 24.84 -8.87
N SER A 298 -7.57 25.19 -7.79
CA SER A 298 -7.16 26.23 -6.85
C SER A 298 -6.02 25.80 -5.91
N GLY A 299 -5.76 24.49 -5.77
CA GLY A 299 -4.81 23.96 -4.81
C GLY A 299 -5.17 24.18 -3.34
N ASN A 300 -6.43 24.51 -3.03
CA ASN A 300 -6.87 24.89 -1.69
C ASN A 300 -7.94 23.97 -1.09
N THR A 301 -8.48 23.03 -1.86
CA THR A 301 -9.48 22.08 -1.36
C THR A 301 -8.79 20.93 -0.61
N GLU A 302 -9.17 20.75 0.64
CA GLU A 302 -8.76 19.55 1.38
C GLU A 302 -9.43 18.34 0.78
N GLY A 303 -8.63 17.33 0.51
CA GLY A 303 -9.11 16.11 -0.12
C GLY A 303 -8.29 14.90 0.27
N GLN A 304 -8.80 13.74 -0.10
CA GLN A 304 -8.12 12.47 0.05
C GLN A 304 -7.96 11.79 -1.31
N ARG A 305 -6.94 10.96 -1.41
CA ARG A 305 -6.75 10.03 -2.52
C ARG A 305 -7.07 8.63 -2.04
N MET A 306 -8.30 8.20 -2.27
CA MET A 306 -8.71 6.84 -2.01
C MET A 306 -8.05 5.89 -3.02
N LEU A 307 -7.88 4.64 -2.62
CA LEU A 307 -7.30 3.60 -3.45
C LEU A 307 -8.31 2.47 -3.63
N LEU A 308 -8.75 2.28 -4.86
CA LEU A 308 -9.54 1.11 -5.25
C LEU A 308 -8.56 0.06 -5.77
N CYS A 309 -8.43 -1.04 -5.04
CA CYS A 309 -7.46 -2.09 -5.29
C CYS A 309 -8.17 -3.39 -5.66
N GLY A 310 -7.73 -3.96 -6.77
CA GLY A 310 -8.05 -5.33 -7.18
C GLY A 310 -6.89 -6.29 -6.92
N ALA A 311 -6.79 -7.35 -7.69
CA ALA A 311 -5.68 -8.29 -7.64
C ALA A 311 -4.40 -7.64 -8.18
N GLN A 312 -3.25 -7.99 -7.59
CA GLN A 312 -1.93 -7.49 -7.98
C GLN A 312 -1.82 -5.95 -8.01
N ALA A 313 -2.46 -5.28 -7.04
CA ALA A 313 -2.42 -3.83 -6.91
C ALA A 313 -1.03 -3.30 -6.56
N LEU A 314 -0.26 -4.09 -5.79
CA LEU A 314 1.10 -3.77 -5.37
C LEU A 314 1.98 -5.02 -5.43
N GLY A 315 3.16 -4.90 -6.01
CA GLY A 315 4.23 -5.88 -5.89
C GLY A 315 5.12 -5.54 -4.70
N MET A 316 5.42 -6.53 -3.87
CA MET A 316 6.33 -6.40 -2.74
C MET A 316 7.42 -7.47 -2.83
N ALA A 317 8.66 -7.04 -3.04
CA ALA A 317 9.83 -7.90 -2.88
C ALA A 317 10.23 -7.91 -1.40
N ASP A 318 10.35 -9.09 -0.80
CA ASP A 318 10.64 -9.25 0.62
C ASP A 318 11.72 -10.30 0.83
N LEU A 319 12.91 -9.88 1.25
CA LEU A 319 14.04 -10.76 1.52
C LEU A 319 13.98 -11.46 2.89
N GLY A 320 12.85 -11.44 3.55
CA GLY A 320 12.63 -12.14 4.81
C GLY A 320 12.56 -11.21 6.03
N ALA A 321 12.88 -11.78 7.20
CA ALA A 321 12.78 -11.05 8.45
C ALA A 321 13.76 -9.87 8.53
N ALA A 322 13.35 -8.81 9.23
CA ALA A 322 14.23 -7.72 9.60
C ALA A 322 15.44 -8.28 10.39
N TYR A 323 16.59 -7.67 10.24
CA TYR A 323 17.74 -8.00 11.05
C TYR A 323 17.82 -7.09 12.30
N TRP A 324 18.49 -7.59 13.30
CA TRP A 324 18.72 -6.93 14.56
C TRP A 324 20.20 -6.98 14.86
N ASP A 325 20.81 -5.81 15.08
CA ASP A 325 22.20 -5.67 15.46
C ASP A 325 22.32 -4.83 16.73
N GLU A 326 23.17 -5.30 17.65
CA GLU A 326 23.52 -4.59 18.86
C GLU A 326 25.01 -4.31 18.85
N ASP A 327 25.38 -3.07 19.19
CA ASP A 327 26.77 -2.65 19.30
C ASP A 327 26.94 -1.75 20.50
N TYR A 328 28.18 -1.65 20.98
CA TYR A 328 28.54 -0.87 22.15
C TYR A 328 29.55 0.19 21.74
N PHE A 329 29.26 1.41 22.12
CA PHE A 329 30.08 2.58 21.85
C PHE A 329 30.70 3.09 23.17
N ASP A 330 31.73 3.91 23.07
CA ASP A 330 32.37 4.57 24.20
C ASP A 330 32.78 3.57 25.31
N TYR A 331 33.71 2.66 24.97
CA TYR A 331 34.22 1.64 25.91
C TYR A 331 33.12 0.86 26.63
N ASN A 332 32.06 0.45 25.90
CA ASN A 332 30.88 -0.23 26.43
C ASN A 332 29.99 0.61 27.37
N ASN A 333 30.11 1.92 27.35
CA ASN A 333 29.27 2.81 28.15
C ASN A 333 27.91 3.05 27.50
N GLN A 334 27.81 3.04 26.14
CA GLN A 334 26.65 3.40 25.39
C GLN A 334 26.17 2.22 24.53
N PRO A 335 25.19 1.43 24.99
CA PRO A 335 24.58 0.40 24.15
C PRO A 335 23.74 1.02 23.03
N GLY A 336 23.92 0.53 21.81
CA GLY A 336 23.15 0.89 20.63
C GLY A 336 22.45 -0.32 20.04
N ILE A 337 21.23 -0.12 19.54
CA ILE A 337 20.41 -1.15 18.90
C ILE A 337 19.97 -0.65 17.55
N ALA A 338 20.20 -1.44 16.52
CA ALA A 338 19.79 -1.17 15.16
C ALA A 338 18.87 -2.25 14.63
N CYS A 339 17.89 -1.87 13.86
CA CYS A 339 17.10 -2.78 13.03
C CYS A 339 17.12 -2.33 11.57
N GLY A 340 16.98 -3.27 10.66
CA GLY A 340 16.87 -2.97 9.25
C GLY A 340 16.22 -4.10 8.47
N LYS A 341 15.74 -3.77 7.28
CA LYS A 341 15.10 -4.72 6.38
C LYS A 341 15.43 -4.37 4.94
N ILE A 342 15.61 -5.39 4.11
CA ILE A 342 15.74 -5.26 2.67
C ILE A 342 14.41 -5.64 2.04
N PHE A 343 13.85 -4.74 1.26
CA PHE A 343 12.55 -4.92 0.60
C PHE A 343 12.44 -3.96 -0.60
N GLY A 344 11.38 -4.12 -1.38
CA GLY A 344 11.04 -3.22 -2.46
C GLY A 344 9.54 -3.17 -2.69
N PHE A 345 9.05 -2.03 -3.15
CA PHE A 345 7.66 -1.84 -3.56
C PHE A 345 7.60 -1.41 -5.02
N LEU A 346 6.63 -1.92 -5.74
CA LEU A 346 6.34 -1.51 -7.10
C LEU A 346 4.83 -1.55 -7.34
N LYS A 347 4.30 -0.50 -7.93
CA LYS A 347 2.96 -0.52 -8.52
C LYS A 347 3.08 -1.09 -9.92
N PRO A 348 2.55 -2.30 -10.21
CA PRO A 348 2.70 -2.93 -11.52
C PRO A 348 1.98 -2.13 -12.61
N GLN A 349 2.65 -1.95 -13.76
CA GLN A 349 2.09 -1.31 -14.94
C GLN A 349 2.31 -2.22 -16.14
N PHE A 350 1.24 -2.50 -16.88
CA PHE A 350 1.27 -3.39 -18.03
C PHE A 350 0.44 -2.82 -19.20
N LYS A 351 0.74 -3.28 -20.40
CA LYS A 351 -0.04 -3.01 -21.63
C LYS A 351 -1.07 -4.12 -21.83
N GLY A 352 -1.93 -4.33 -20.86
CA GLY A 352 -2.87 -5.47 -20.85
C GLY A 352 -4.34 -5.08 -20.94
N ASN A 353 -4.67 -3.83 -21.27
CA ASN A 353 -6.05 -3.39 -21.44
C ASN A 353 -6.47 -3.59 -22.91
N PRO A 354 -7.43 -4.49 -23.20
CA PRO A 354 -7.90 -4.73 -24.57
C PRO A 354 -8.45 -3.47 -25.27
N ALA A 355 -9.03 -2.54 -24.51
CA ALA A 355 -9.50 -1.28 -25.05
C ALA A 355 -8.35 -0.31 -25.44
N ASN A 356 -7.15 -0.47 -24.86
CA ASN A 356 -5.97 0.34 -25.12
C ASN A 356 -4.69 -0.51 -25.10
N PRO A 357 -4.46 -1.38 -26.07
CA PRO A 357 -3.39 -2.38 -26.03
C PRO A 357 -1.97 -1.79 -26.13
N THR A 358 -1.85 -0.53 -26.51
CA THR A 358 -0.55 0.18 -26.62
C THR A 358 -0.20 1.00 -25.41
N LEU A 359 -1.17 1.30 -24.53
CA LEU A 359 -1.00 2.16 -23.39
C LEU A 359 -0.53 1.36 -22.15
N LEU A 360 0.50 1.88 -21.48
CA LEU A 360 0.96 1.38 -20.22
C LEU A 360 0.02 1.89 -19.11
N GLU A 361 -0.69 1.00 -18.44
CA GLU A 361 -1.66 1.34 -17.39
C GLU A 361 -1.34 0.65 -16.06
N ASP A 362 -1.76 1.26 -14.95
CA ASP A 362 -1.70 0.64 -13.63
C ASP A 362 -2.58 -0.61 -13.62
N PHE A 363 -2.05 -1.76 -13.20
CA PHE A 363 -2.72 -3.03 -13.39
C PHE A 363 -3.89 -3.25 -12.43
N GLY A 364 -3.67 -3.07 -11.14
CA GLY A 364 -4.66 -3.41 -10.11
C GLY A 364 -5.10 -2.26 -9.23
N VAL A 365 -4.75 -1.00 -9.56
CA VAL A 365 -5.07 0.17 -8.73
C VAL A 365 -5.78 1.23 -9.54
N ILE A 366 -6.85 1.79 -8.96
CA ILE A 366 -7.43 3.06 -9.38
C ILE A 366 -7.29 4.04 -8.22
N THR A 367 -6.73 5.22 -8.50
CA THR A 367 -6.69 6.33 -7.54
C THR A 367 -7.96 7.15 -7.69
N VAL A 368 -8.60 7.46 -6.57
CA VAL A 368 -9.88 8.20 -6.54
C VAL A 368 -9.72 9.44 -5.67
N ASP A 369 -9.73 10.61 -6.30
CA ASP A 369 -9.58 11.88 -5.62
C ASP A 369 -10.96 12.45 -5.23
N THR A 370 -11.12 12.80 -3.94
CA THR A 370 -12.37 13.30 -3.36
C THR A 370 -12.11 14.45 -2.40
N ALA A 371 -13.10 15.31 -2.18
CA ALA A 371 -13.03 16.30 -1.12
C ALA A 371 -13.22 15.66 0.28
N LEU A 372 -12.62 16.29 1.30
CA LEU A 372 -12.78 15.94 2.71
C LEU A 372 -13.58 17.03 3.45
#